data_2a659d13d8eb1e147678ea643e5efa78
#
_entry.id   2a659d13d8eb1e147678ea643e5efa78
#
_cell.length_a   1.000
_cell.length_b   1.000
_cell.length_c   1.000
_cell.angle_alpha   90.00
_cell.angle_beta   90.00
_cell.angle_gamma   90.00
#
_symmetry.space_group_name_H-M   'P 1'
#
loop_
_entity.id
_entity.type
_entity.pdbx_description
1 polymer ?
#
loop_
_entity_poly.entity_id
_entity_poly.type
_entity_poly.pdbx_seq_one_letter_code
_entity_poly.pdbx_strand_id
1 'polypeptide(L)'
;MKSIAIITARGGSKRIPKKNIREFCGKPILAYSIEAALNSGLFDEVMVSTDSEEIADIAREYGADVPFMREAATSGDYATTSDVIMEVTDKYSEMGIKYDYICCIYPT
;
A
#
# COMPACT_ATOMS: atom_id res chain seq x y z
N MET A 1 8.34 -19.47 -5.12
CA MET A 1 8.82 -18.20 -4.56
C MET A 1 7.64 -17.29 -4.24
N LYS A 2 7.69 -16.61 -3.11
CA LYS A 2 6.61 -15.70 -2.72
C LYS A 2 6.93 -14.27 -3.13
N SER A 3 5.94 -13.58 -3.66
CA SER A 3 6.07 -12.17 -4.06
C SER A 3 4.94 -11.34 -3.48
N ILE A 4 5.24 -10.07 -3.20
CA ILE A 4 4.28 -9.13 -2.65
C ILE A 4 4.36 -7.80 -3.39
N ALA A 5 3.20 -7.20 -3.67
CA ALA A 5 3.11 -5.84 -4.13
C ALA A 5 2.74 -4.95 -2.94
N ILE A 6 3.54 -3.94 -2.69
CA ILE A 6 3.29 -2.97 -1.62
C ILE A 6 2.90 -1.65 -2.28
N ILE A 7 1.66 -1.23 -2.06
CA ILE A 7 1.15 0.03 -2.57
C ILE A 7 1.21 1.05 -1.45
N THR A 8 2.00 2.11 -1.62
CA THR A 8 2.16 3.13 -0.60
C THR A 8 1.10 4.22 -0.78
N ALA A 9 0.28 4.44 0.23
CA ALA A 9 -0.84 5.38 0.16
C ALA A 9 -0.97 6.16 1.48
N ARG A 10 -0.17 7.22 1.60
CA ARG A 10 -0.19 8.07 2.79
C ARG A 10 -1.40 9.00 2.79
N GLY A 11 -2.06 9.14 3.95
CA GLY A 11 -3.23 10.01 4.08
C GLY A 11 -2.93 11.49 4.09
N GLY A 12 -1.70 11.88 4.48
CA GLY A 12 -1.31 13.27 4.66
C GLY A 12 -0.54 13.89 3.51
N SER A 13 -1.08 13.87 2.31
CA SER A 13 -0.44 14.53 1.17
C SER A 13 -0.60 16.05 1.28
N LYS A 14 0.51 16.79 1.20
CA LYS A 14 0.48 18.27 1.29
C LYS A 14 0.06 18.93 -0.01
N ARG A 15 0.38 18.32 -1.16
CA ARG A 15 0.08 18.93 -2.47
C ARG A 15 -1.38 18.75 -2.86
N ILE A 16 -1.87 17.52 -2.77
CA ILE A 16 -3.24 17.20 -3.13
C ILE A 16 -3.81 16.37 -1.98
N PRO A 17 -4.59 16.98 -1.07
CA PRO A 17 -5.20 16.24 0.03
C PRO A 17 -5.99 15.05 -0.50
N LYS A 18 -5.78 13.89 0.14
CA LYS A 18 -6.47 12.65 -0.22
C LYS A 18 -6.30 12.24 -1.69
N LYS A 19 -5.12 12.52 -2.28
CA LYS A 19 -4.88 12.21 -3.70
C LYS A 19 -5.07 10.74 -4.03
N ASN A 20 -4.79 9.84 -3.09
CA ASN A 20 -4.84 8.40 -3.31
C ASN A 20 -6.26 7.86 -3.42
N ILE A 21 -7.25 8.60 -2.94
CA ILE A 21 -8.66 8.22 -3.01
C ILE A 21 -9.47 9.18 -3.87
N ARG A 22 -8.82 10.14 -4.51
CA ARG A 22 -9.48 11.05 -5.43
C ARG A 22 -9.96 10.27 -6.65
N GLU A 23 -11.20 10.49 -7.03
CA GLU A 23 -11.79 9.75 -8.15
C GLU A 23 -11.18 10.17 -9.49
N PHE A 24 -10.95 9.18 -10.32
CA PHE A 24 -10.54 9.35 -11.70
C PHE A 24 -11.34 8.35 -12.54
N CYS A 25 -12.14 8.85 -13.47
CA CYS A 25 -13.03 8.02 -14.30
C CYS A 25 -13.94 7.11 -13.45
N GLY A 26 -14.47 7.65 -12.36
CA GLY A 26 -15.43 6.97 -11.51
C GLY A 26 -14.85 6.05 -10.43
N LYS A 27 -13.53 5.99 -10.31
CA LYS A 27 -12.86 5.17 -9.28
C LYS A 27 -11.78 5.97 -8.56
N PRO A 28 -11.52 5.68 -7.27
CA PRO A 28 -10.35 6.24 -6.61
C PRO A 28 -9.07 5.84 -7.35
N ILE A 29 -8.10 6.74 -7.42
CA ILE A 29 -6.83 6.46 -8.09
C ILE A 29 -6.17 5.20 -7.50
N LEU A 30 -6.26 5.04 -6.19
CA LEU A 30 -5.73 3.86 -5.49
C LEU A 30 -6.28 2.55 -6.07
N ALA A 31 -7.57 2.53 -6.46
CA ALA A 31 -8.21 1.34 -6.97
C ALA A 31 -7.56 0.83 -8.27
N TYR A 32 -7.11 1.74 -9.12
CA TYR A 32 -6.44 1.36 -10.38
C TYR A 32 -5.14 0.60 -10.11
N SER A 33 -4.35 1.06 -9.13
CA SER A 33 -3.12 0.38 -8.75
C SER A 33 -3.39 -0.99 -8.15
N ILE A 34 -4.41 -1.10 -7.31
CA ILE A 34 -4.80 -2.37 -6.70
C ILE A 34 -5.26 -3.37 -7.78
N GLU A 35 -6.15 -2.93 -8.64
CA GLU A 35 -6.67 -3.79 -9.72
C GLU A 35 -5.56 -4.24 -10.67
N ALA A 36 -4.64 -3.34 -11.03
CA ALA A 36 -3.53 -3.67 -11.89
C ALA A 36 -2.64 -4.75 -11.26
N ALA A 37 -2.34 -4.62 -9.97
CA ALA A 37 -1.51 -5.60 -9.27
C ALA A 37 -2.22 -6.95 -9.16
N LEU A 38 -3.50 -6.96 -8.84
CA LEU A 38 -4.28 -8.19 -8.74
C LEU A 38 -4.42 -8.88 -10.09
N ASN A 39 -4.71 -8.11 -11.13
CA ASN A 39 -4.93 -8.66 -12.47
C ASN A 39 -3.64 -9.14 -13.15
N SER A 40 -2.49 -8.67 -12.68
CA SER A 40 -1.20 -9.12 -13.24
C SER A 40 -0.94 -10.60 -12.98
N GLY A 41 -1.47 -11.14 -11.89
CA GLY A 41 -1.24 -12.51 -11.49
C GLY A 41 0.19 -12.80 -11.03
N LEU A 42 1.00 -11.75 -10.82
CA LEU A 42 2.41 -11.90 -10.49
C LEU A 42 2.68 -11.96 -8.98
N PHE A 43 1.71 -11.56 -8.15
CA PHE A 43 1.93 -11.41 -6.72
C PHE A 43 1.10 -12.38 -5.91
N ASP A 44 1.72 -12.98 -4.89
CA ASP A 44 1.02 -13.82 -3.92
C ASP A 44 0.18 -12.98 -2.98
N GLU A 45 0.59 -11.73 -2.76
CA GLU A 45 -0.17 -10.79 -1.94
C GLU A 45 -0.07 -9.38 -2.51
N VAL A 46 -1.17 -8.63 -2.42
CA VAL A 46 -1.22 -7.21 -2.74
C VAL A 46 -1.68 -6.50 -1.48
N MET A 47 -0.81 -5.67 -0.91
CA MET A 47 -1.15 -4.93 0.31
C MET A 47 -0.99 -3.44 0.11
N VAL A 48 -1.73 -2.68 0.90
CA VAL A 48 -1.61 -1.22 0.93
C VAL A 48 -1.03 -0.81 2.27
N SER A 49 0.03 0.00 2.23
CA SER A 49 0.64 0.58 3.43
C SER A 49 0.10 2.00 3.57
N THR A 50 -0.68 2.25 4.61
CA THR A 50 -1.31 3.54 4.86
C THR A 50 -1.46 3.81 6.34
N ASP A 51 -1.54 5.09 6.70
CA ASP A 51 -1.84 5.57 8.04
C ASP A 51 -3.28 6.06 8.18
N SER A 52 -4.07 5.93 7.12
CA SER A 52 -5.45 6.41 7.07
C SER A 52 -6.45 5.26 7.06
N GLU A 53 -7.37 5.24 8.03
CA GLU A 53 -8.44 4.24 8.09
C GLU A 53 -9.35 4.32 6.85
N GLU A 54 -9.60 5.53 6.35
CA GLU A 54 -10.42 5.72 5.15
C GLU A 54 -9.79 5.05 3.94
N ILE A 55 -8.47 5.25 3.75
CA ILE A 55 -7.73 4.61 2.67
C ILE A 55 -7.70 3.11 2.86
N ALA A 56 -7.50 2.64 4.08
CA ALA A 56 -7.48 1.21 4.38
C ALA A 56 -8.81 0.54 4.02
N ASP A 57 -9.92 1.17 4.37
CA ASP A 57 -11.25 0.64 4.06
C ASP A 57 -11.47 0.55 2.55
N ILE A 58 -11.08 1.59 1.81
CA ILE A 58 -11.19 1.59 0.35
C ILE A 58 -10.31 0.50 -0.25
N ALA A 59 -9.08 0.34 0.25
CA ALA A 59 -8.17 -0.69 -0.24
C ALA A 59 -8.76 -2.09 -0.07
N ARG A 60 -9.33 -2.38 1.09
CA ARG A 60 -9.97 -3.66 1.35
C ARG A 60 -11.16 -3.91 0.44
N GLU A 61 -11.92 -2.87 0.16
CA GLU A 61 -13.08 -2.95 -0.74
C GLU A 61 -12.68 -3.39 -2.15
N TYR A 62 -11.51 -2.98 -2.61
CA TYR A 62 -11.01 -3.35 -3.93
C TYR A 62 -10.14 -4.60 -3.93
N GLY A 63 -9.99 -5.27 -2.80
CA GLY A 63 -9.35 -6.57 -2.73
C GLY A 63 -7.91 -6.59 -2.25
N ALA A 64 -7.38 -5.46 -1.80
CA ALA A 64 -6.04 -5.41 -1.21
C ALA A 64 -6.10 -5.77 0.27
N ASP A 65 -4.98 -6.24 0.80
CA ASP A 65 -4.84 -6.52 2.22
C ASP A 65 -4.25 -5.32 2.95
N VAL A 66 -4.77 -5.03 4.13
CA VAL A 66 -4.21 -4.03 5.03
C VAL A 66 -4.11 -4.68 6.41
N PRO A 67 -3.12 -5.56 6.60
CA PRO A 67 -3.02 -6.34 7.84
C PRO A 67 -2.58 -5.50 9.04
N PHE A 68 -1.99 -4.35 8.79
CA PHE A 68 -1.56 -3.42 9.83
C PHE A 68 -1.49 -2.00 9.25
N MET A 69 -1.56 -1.03 10.15
CA MET A 69 -1.47 0.38 9.74
C MET A 69 -0.02 0.84 9.77
N ARG A 70 0.32 1.84 8.94
CA ARG A 70 1.66 2.42 8.91
C ARG A 70 1.92 3.19 10.21
N GLU A 71 3.13 3.02 10.74
CA GLU A 71 3.53 3.73 11.96
C GLU A 71 3.81 5.21 11.71
N ALA A 72 3.77 6.01 12.78
CA ALA A 72 4.03 7.44 12.70
C ALA A 72 5.43 7.73 12.12
N ALA A 73 6.42 6.92 12.47
CA ALA A 73 7.79 7.09 11.99
C ALA A 73 7.92 6.99 10.46
N THR A 74 7.03 6.24 9.82
CA THR A 74 7.04 6.05 8.37
C THR A 74 5.93 6.80 7.64
N SER A 75 5.10 7.54 8.38
CA SER A 75 3.99 8.31 7.82
C SER A 75 4.32 9.78 7.60
N GLY A 76 5.46 10.25 8.11
CA GLY A 76 5.88 11.65 7.98
C GLY A 76 6.42 11.97 6.58
N ASP A 77 6.60 13.28 6.34
CA ASP A 77 7.08 13.77 5.04
C ASP A 77 8.51 13.33 4.71
N TYR A 78 9.29 12.99 5.74
CA TYR A 78 10.70 12.61 5.58
C TYR A 78 10.91 11.11 5.48
N ALA A 79 9.85 10.32 5.62
CA ALA A 79 9.95 8.87 5.47
C ALA A 79 10.22 8.51 4.01
N THR A 80 11.17 7.63 3.78
CA THR A 80 11.52 7.17 2.43
C THR A 80 10.76 5.90 2.07
N THR A 81 10.77 5.56 0.79
CA THR A 81 10.20 4.28 0.33
C THR A 81 10.91 3.11 1.02
N SER A 82 12.23 3.20 1.21
CA SER A 82 12.98 2.16 1.91
C SER A 82 12.50 1.97 3.33
N ASP A 83 12.19 3.06 4.04
CA ASP A 83 11.67 2.99 5.40
C ASP A 83 10.35 2.24 5.45
N VAL A 84 9.46 2.52 4.51
CA VAL A 84 8.16 1.85 4.43
C VAL A 84 8.32 0.37 4.12
N ILE A 85 9.17 0.02 3.18
CA ILE A 85 9.41 -1.38 2.81
C ILE A 85 9.99 -2.14 3.99
N MET A 86 10.94 -1.56 4.72
CA MET A 86 11.52 -2.20 5.91
C MET A 86 10.46 -2.45 6.99
N GLU A 87 9.59 -1.46 7.23
CA GLU A 87 8.50 -1.62 8.19
C GLU A 87 7.59 -2.79 7.80
N VAL A 88 7.18 -2.83 6.54
CA VAL A 88 6.27 -3.85 6.05
C VAL A 88 6.91 -5.24 6.13
N THR A 89 8.15 -5.37 5.69
CA THR A 89 8.84 -6.66 5.73
C THR A 89 9.08 -7.13 7.16
N ASP A 90 9.43 -6.22 8.07
CA ASP A 90 9.63 -6.55 9.47
C ASP A 90 8.34 -7.04 10.12
N LYS A 91 7.22 -6.38 9.84
CA LYS A 91 5.93 -6.78 10.40
C LYS A 91 5.48 -8.14 9.87
N TYR A 92 5.68 -8.42 8.58
CA TYR A 92 5.39 -9.73 8.03
C TYR A 92 6.30 -10.81 8.62
N SER A 93 7.57 -10.48 8.83
CA SER A 93 8.52 -11.40 9.45
C SER A 93 8.07 -11.76 10.88
N GLU A 94 7.58 -10.80 11.64
CA GLU A 94 7.01 -11.05 12.97
C GLU A 94 5.82 -11.99 12.93
N MET A 95 5.10 -11.99 11.82
CA MET A 95 3.96 -12.88 11.58
C MET A 95 4.38 -14.25 11.00
N GLY A 96 5.69 -14.45 10.82
CA GLY A 96 6.23 -15.69 10.27
C GLY A 96 6.17 -15.78 8.74
N ILE A 97 6.01 -14.63 8.06
CA ILE A 97 5.88 -14.60 6.60
C ILE A 97 7.08 -13.88 5.98
N LYS A 98 7.68 -14.50 4.98
CA LYS A 98 8.79 -13.92 4.22
C LYS A 98 8.48 -13.93 2.74
N TYR A 99 8.86 -12.85 2.05
CA TYR A 99 8.70 -12.72 0.61
C TYR A 99 10.06 -12.65 -0.06
N ASP A 100 10.18 -13.34 -1.20
CA ASP A 100 11.41 -13.36 -2.00
C ASP A 100 11.54 -12.14 -2.90
N TYR A 101 10.39 -11.62 -3.37
CA TYR A 101 10.34 -10.46 -4.24
C TYR A 101 9.34 -9.44 -3.71
N ILE A 102 9.75 -8.18 -3.73
CA ILE A 102 8.93 -7.07 -3.26
C ILE A 102 8.86 -6.03 -4.38
N CYS A 103 7.65 -5.67 -4.77
CA CYS A 103 7.41 -4.61 -5.75
C CYS A 103 6.70 -3.45 -5.06
N CYS A 104 7.29 -2.27 -5.12
CA CYS A 104 6.68 -1.07 -4.55
C CYS A 104 5.95 -0.31 -5.65
N ILE A 105 4.67 -0.06 -5.46
CA ILE A 105 3.82 0.62 -6.43
C ILE A 105 3.33 1.93 -5.84
N TYR A 106 3.49 3.01 -6.61
CA TYR A 106 2.97 4.31 -6.22
C TYR A 106 1.65 4.57 -6.94
N PRO A 107 0.56 4.87 -6.20
CA PRO A 107 -0.70 5.26 -6.82
C PRO A 107 -0.58 6.70 -7.33
N THR A 108 -0.59 6.88 -8.63
CA THR A 108 -0.46 8.20 -9.24
C THR A 108 -1.56 8.47 -10.25
#